data_73019a64f53cad0b32bc822758404ce8
#
_entry.id   73019a64f53cad0b32bc822758404ce8
#
_cell.length_a   1.000
_cell.length_b   1.000
_cell.length_c   1.000
_cell.angle_alpha   90.00
_cell.angle_beta   90.00
_cell.angle_gamma   90.00
#
_symmetry.space_group_name_H-M   'P 1'
#
loop_
_entity.id
_entity.type
_entity.pdbx_description
1 polymer ?
#
loop_
_entity_poly.entity_id
_entity_poly.type
_entity_poly.pdbx_seq_one_letter_code
_entity_poly.pdbx_strand_id
1 'polypeptide(L)'
;INDLNHIKEPSVFELHHNEDTSIVIHRGDDAVKKMILGALTLHTGERFSILQSSNKNDGWSRVFGVGNIMKLNKALRDKKIIGESFIPEDYFEQLIPYFGKKWAESYVDRMNIIYLLPPQFFPSHAEMLVFKDKAILFHVDGEITVERKKKEILLMIKTLFEYLKTTAKKVDPQEFLKKSLVC
;
A
#
# COMPACT_ATOMS: atom_id res chain seq x y z
N ILE A 1 -11.11 -1.86 -16.77
CA ILE A 1 -10.21 -0.69 -16.64
C ILE A 1 -10.95 0.59 -17.00
N ASN A 2 -11.92 0.56 -17.94
CA ASN A 2 -12.65 1.76 -18.36
C ASN A 2 -13.57 2.38 -17.28
N ASP A 3 -13.98 1.63 -16.26
CA ASP A 3 -14.84 2.12 -15.16
C ASP A 3 -14.09 2.98 -14.11
N LEU A 4 -12.76 3.11 -14.24
CA LEU A 4 -11.96 3.91 -13.32
C LEU A 4 -11.79 5.38 -13.75
N ASN A 5 -12.32 5.75 -14.93
CA ASN A 5 -12.13 7.10 -15.49
C ASN A 5 -13.15 8.15 -14.99
N HIS A 6 -14.09 7.80 -14.11
CA HIS A 6 -15.09 8.73 -13.54
C HIS A 6 -14.77 9.21 -12.12
N ILE A 7 -13.48 9.25 -11.75
CA ILE A 7 -13.07 9.78 -10.45
C ILE A 7 -13.14 11.31 -10.53
N LYS A 8 -14.06 11.93 -9.76
CA LYS A 8 -14.10 13.40 -9.58
C LYS A 8 -12.74 13.87 -9.05
N GLU A 9 -12.30 15.05 -9.50
CA GLU A 9 -11.08 15.63 -8.95
C GLU A 9 -11.22 15.82 -7.44
N PRO A 10 -10.31 15.27 -6.63
CA PRO A 10 -10.34 15.44 -5.18
C PRO A 10 -10.11 16.89 -4.82
N SER A 11 -10.70 17.36 -3.72
CA SER A 11 -10.36 18.67 -3.17
C SER A 11 -8.91 18.65 -2.69
N VAL A 12 -8.06 19.39 -3.41
CA VAL A 12 -6.63 19.50 -3.12
C VAL A 12 -6.38 20.77 -2.34
N PHE A 13 -5.81 20.64 -1.13
CA PHE A 13 -5.21 21.76 -0.43
C PHE A 13 -3.69 21.72 -0.62
N GLU A 14 -3.18 22.57 -1.49
CA GLU A 14 -1.74 22.79 -1.61
C GLU A 14 -1.29 23.84 -0.59
N LEU A 15 -0.50 23.44 0.39
CA LEU A 15 0.21 24.38 1.24
C LEU A 15 1.52 24.76 0.54
N HIS A 16 1.47 25.84 -0.25
CA HIS A 16 2.66 26.41 -0.86
C HIS A 16 3.46 27.23 0.15
N HIS A 17 4.60 26.70 0.59
CA HIS A 17 5.73 27.48 1.08
C HIS A 17 6.99 26.98 0.36
N ASN A 18 7.43 27.72 -0.64
CA ASN A 18 8.60 27.50 -1.50
C ASN A 18 8.53 26.24 -2.40
N GLU A 19 8.97 26.35 -3.64
CA GLU A 19 8.93 25.32 -4.69
C GLU A 19 9.58 23.97 -4.30
N ASP A 20 10.38 23.95 -3.23
CA ASP A 20 11.11 22.75 -2.74
C ASP A 20 10.38 21.99 -1.60
N THR A 21 9.22 22.43 -1.13
CA THR A 21 8.55 21.88 0.07
C THR A 21 7.10 21.49 -0.15
N SER A 22 6.74 20.89 -1.29
CA SER A 22 5.35 20.53 -1.50
C SER A 22 4.92 19.38 -0.58
N ILE A 23 4.11 19.73 0.42
CA ILE A 23 3.20 18.80 1.08
C ILE A 23 1.88 18.94 0.35
N VAL A 24 1.37 17.85 -0.19
CA VAL A 24 0.03 17.84 -0.76
C VAL A 24 -0.86 17.03 0.16
N ILE A 25 -1.90 17.67 0.68
CA ILE A 25 -2.92 17.03 1.51
C ILE A 25 -4.14 16.79 0.64
N HIS A 26 -4.52 15.53 0.51
CA HIS A 26 -5.70 15.12 -0.21
C HIS A 26 -6.75 14.62 0.78
N ARG A 27 -8.03 14.82 0.47
CA ARG A 27 -9.15 14.39 1.32
C ARG A 27 -10.12 13.50 0.56
N GLY A 28 -10.67 12.52 1.30
CA GLY A 28 -11.70 11.61 0.82
C GLY A 28 -11.19 10.41 0.03
N ASP A 29 -12.10 9.50 -0.25
CA ASP A 29 -11.83 8.18 -0.84
C ASP A 29 -11.22 8.26 -2.25
N ASP A 30 -11.62 9.24 -3.05
CA ASP A 30 -11.10 9.39 -4.42
C ASP A 30 -9.63 9.79 -4.42
N ALA A 31 -9.18 10.53 -3.40
CA ALA A 31 -7.77 10.83 -3.21
C ALA A 31 -6.97 9.54 -2.91
N VAL A 32 -7.47 8.72 -1.99
CA VAL A 32 -6.85 7.41 -1.66
C VAL A 32 -6.78 6.53 -2.91
N LYS A 33 -7.87 6.42 -3.68
CA LYS A 33 -7.90 5.68 -4.96
C LYS A 33 -6.82 6.15 -5.92
N LYS A 34 -6.75 7.46 -6.17
CA LYS A 34 -5.77 8.06 -7.07
C LYS A 34 -4.33 7.75 -6.64
N MET A 35 -4.06 7.84 -5.34
CA MET A 35 -2.73 7.56 -4.79
C MET A 35 -2.34 6.09 -4.98
N ILE A 36 -3.24 5.17 -4.66
CA ILE A 36 -3.01 3.73 -4.81
C ILE A 36 -2.84 3.34 -6.28
N LEU A 37 -3.68 3.87 -7.16
CA LEU A 37 -3.56 3.67 -8.61
C LEU A 37 -2.24 4.24 -9.18
N GLY A 38 -1.60 5.17 -8.47
CA GLY A 38 -0.26 5.66 -8.79
C GLY A 38 0.78 4.55 -8.91
N ALA A 39 0.60 3.41 -8.22
CA ALA A 39 1.46 2.24 -8.40
C ALA A 39 1.43 1.69 -9.84
N LEU A 40 0.33 1.86 -10.57
CA LEU A 40 0.21 1.44 -11.98
C LEU A 40 0.94 2.36 -12.95
N THR A 41 1.40 3.54 -12.53
CA THR A 41 2.22 4.44 -13.37
C THR A 41 3.68 4.03 -13.42
N LEU A 42 4.10 3.12 -12.54
CA LEU A 42 5.46 2.58 -12.54
C LEU A 42 5.76 1.80 -13.82
N HIS A 43 7.04 1.81 -14.22
CA HIS A 43 7.53 1.02 -15.33
C HIS A 43 7.74 -0.45 -14.93
N THR A 44 7.81 -1.33 -15.92
CA THR A 44 8.11 -2.75 -15.72
C THR A 44 9.40 -2.94 -14.92
N GLY A 45 9.33 -3.73 -13.85
CA GLY A 45 10.45 -4.02 -12.95
C GLY A 45 10.71 -2.96 -11.88
N GLU A 46 10.03 -1.81 -11.91
CA GLU A 46 10.12 -0.84 -10.83
C GLU A 46 9.43 -1.34 -9.56
N ARG A 47 9.81 -0.73 -8.44
CA ARG A 47 9.36 -1.16 -7.10
C ARG A 47 8.68 -0.03 -6.36
N PHE A 48 7.76 -0.43 -5.48
CA PHE A 48 7.27 0.41 -4.40
C PHE A 48 7.27 -0.39 -3.10
N SER A 49 7.41 0.29 -1.97
CA SER A 49 7.30 -0.33 -0.65
C SER A 49 6.02 0.12 0.02
N ILE A 50 5.40 -0.77 0.79
CA ILE A 50 4.22 -0.46 1.58
C ILE A 50 4.35 -1.01 3.00
N LEU A 51 4.05 -0.16 3.98
CA LEU A 51 3.79 -0.56 5.36
C LEU A 51 2.28 -0.62 5.56
N GLN A 52 1.73 -1.80 5.82
CA GLN A 52 0.29 -2.06 5.77
C GLN A 52 -0.17 -2.80 7.02
N SER A 53 -1.21 -2.29 7.68
CA SER A 53 -1.81 -2.92 8.84
C SER A 53 -2.76 -4.06 8.47
N SER A 54 -3.09 -4.94 9.45
CA SER A 54 -4.10 -6.01 9.30
C SER A 54 -5.52 -5.55 9.63
N ASN A 55 -5.80 -4.26 9.57
CA ASN A 55 -7.12 -3.76 9.90
C ASN A 55 -8.16 -4.21 8.86
N LYS A 56 -9.25 -4.85 9.33
CA LYS A 56 -10.40 -5.23 8.48
C LYS A 56 -11.06 -4.06 7.76
N ASN A 57 -10.88 -2.85 8.28
CA ASN A 57 -11.28 -1.60 7.63
C ASN A 57 -10.19 -1.06 6.70
N ASP A 58 -9.30 -1.95 6.21
CA ASP A 58 -8.25 -1.62 5.26
C ASP A 58 -8.76 -0.64 4.20
N GLY A 59 -8.13 0.52 4.14
CA GLY A 59 -8.52 1.60 3.25
C GLY A 59 -8.56 1.17 1.78
N TRP A 60 -7.72 0.23 1.37
CA TRP A 60 -7.72 -0.30 0.02
C TRP A 60 -9.02 -1.04 -0.29
N SER A 61 -9.38 -2.01 0.56
CA SER A 61 -10.55 -2.85 0.31
C SER A 61 -11.86 -2.09 0.53
N ARG A 62 -11.88 -1.15 1.49
CA ARG A 62 -13.02 -0.26 1.73
C ARG A 62 -13.23 0.69 0.54
N VAL A 63 -12.16 1.33 0.08
CA VAL A 63 -12.21 2.38 -0.94
C VAL A 63 -12.42 1.81 -2.35
N PHE A 64 -11.80 0.68 -2.66
CA PHE A 64 -11.90 0.04 -3.97
C PHE A 64 -12.93 -1.07 -4.06
N GLY A 65 -13.26 -1.71 -2.94
CA GLY A 65 -13.92 -3.00 -2.92
C GLY A 65 -12.99 -4.15 -3.35
N VAL A 66 -13.20 -5.32 -2.76
CA VAL A 66 -12.35 -6.51 -2.90
C VAL A 66 -12.12 -6.90 -4.37
N GLY A 67 -13.17 -6.87 -5.19
CA GLY A 67 -13.07 -7.22 -6.62
C GLY A 67 -12.13 -6.30 -7.40
N ASN A 68 -12.12 -5.01 -7.10
CA ASN A 68 -11.23 -4.05 -7.77
C ASN A 68 -9.79 -4.16 -7.25
N ILE A 69 -9.58 -4.50 -5.97
CA ILE A 69 -8.25 -4.82 -5.45
C ILE A 69 -7.66 -6.04 -6.17
N MET A 70 -8.45 -7.09 -6.42
CA MET A 70 -8.00 -8.26 -7.17
C MET A 70 -7.62 -7.88 -8.61
N LYS A 71 -8.38 -6.99 -9.27
CA LYS A 71 -8.03 -6.44 -10.60
C LYS A 71 -6.72 -5.64 -10.55
N LEU A 72 -6.53 -4.82 -9.51
CA LEU A 72 -5.30 -4.06 -9.29
C LEU A 72 -4.09 -5.00 -9.11
N ASN A 73 -4.21 -6.02 -8.26
CA ASN A 73 -3.16 -7.02 -8.05
C ASN A 73 -2.78 -7.71 -9.36
N LYS A 74 -3.79 -8.10 -10.16
CA LYS A 74 -3.55 -8.66 -11.50
C LYS A 74 -2.82 -7.68 -12.41
N ALA A 75 -3.22 -6.42 -12.44
CA ALA A 75 -2.59 -5.39 -13.28
C ALA A 75 -1.13 -5.13 -12.88
N LEU A 76 -0.82 -5.10 -11.58
CA LEU A 76 0.55 -4.98 -11.07
C LEU A 76 1.41 -6.18 -11.49
N ARG A 77 0.88 -7.40 -11.37
CA ARG A 77 1.54 -8.62 -11.83
C ARG A 77 1.81 -8.59 -13.33
N ASP A 78 0.78 -8.29 -14.13
CA ASP A 78 0.88 -8.29 -15.60
C ASP A 78 1.91 -7.25 -16.08
N LYS A 79 2.05 -6.12 -15.37
CA LYS A 79 3.08 -5.10 -15.59
C LYS A 79 4.44 -5.47 -14.99
N LYS A 80 4.55 -6.57 -14.23
CA LYS A 80 5.76 -6.97 -13.50
C LYS A 80 6.27 -5.89 -12.54
N ILE A 81 5.37 -5.16 -11.88
CA ILE A 81 5.69 -4.19 -10.84
C ILE A 81 5.87 -4.94 -9.52
N ILE A 82 6.94 -4.64 -8.80
CA ILE A 82 7.29 -5.34 -7.57
C ILE A 82 6.81 -4.54 -6.35
N GLY A 83 5.91 -5.14 -5.56
CA GLY A 83 5.53 -4.62 -4.25
C GLY A 83 6.38 -5.24 -3.14
N GLU A 84 7.05 -4.41 -2.35
CA GLU A 84 7.70 -4.81 -1.10
C GLU A 84 6.74 -4.50 0.05
N SER A 85 6.11 -5.52 0.62
CA SER A 85 5.07 -5.36 1.65
C SER A 85 5.62 -5.67 3.03
N PHE A 86 5.49 -4.72 3.93
CA PHE A 86 5.75 -4.88 5.37
C PHE A 86 4.40 -5.00 6.05
N ILE A 87 4.10 -6.18 6.57
CA ILE A 87 2.80 -6.55 7.14
C ILE A 87 2.96 -7.25 8.48
N PRO A 88 1.95 -7.23 9.35
CA PRO A 88 1.97 -8.00 10.59
C PRO A 88 1.97 -9.51 10.32
N GLU A 89 2.49 -10.27 11.29
CA GLU A 89 2.61 -11.73 11.19
C GLU A 89 1.24 -12.42 11.03
N ASP A 90 0.18 -11.83 11.57
CA ASP A 90 -1.21 -12.34 11.53
C ASP A 90 -2.05 -11.77 10.36
N TYR A 91 -1.42 -11.10 9.38
CA TYR A 91 -2.10 -10.34 8.33
C TYR A 91 -3.19 -11.14 7.61
N PHE A 92 -2.88 -12.32 7.12
CA PHE A 92 -3.86 -13.13 6.40
C PHE A 92 -4.89 -13.77 7.32
N GLU A 93 -4.51 -14.18 8.53
CA GLU A 93 -5.42 -14.72 9.53
C GLU A 93 -6.51 -13.71 9.89
N GLN A 94 -6.14 -12.44 10.01
CA GLN A 94 -7.07 -11.35 10.32
C GLN A 94 -7.96 -10.97 9.12
N LEU A 95 -7.47 -11.04 7.90
CA LEU A 95 -8.15 -10.46 6.73
C LEU A 95 -8.89 -11.48 5.85
N ILE A 96 -8.47 -12.74 5.80
CA ILE A 96 -9.15 -13.78 5.02
C ILE A 96 -10.62 -13.96 5.40
N PRO A 97 -11.02 -13.92 6.69
CA PRO A 97 -12.42 -14.01 7.08
C PRO A 97 -13.33 -12.92 6.48
N TYR A 98 -12.76 -11.75 6.16
CA TYR A 98 -13.50 -10.60 5.60
C TYR A 98 -13.42 -10.52 4.07
N PHE A 99 -12.25 -10.79 3.50
CA PHE A 99 -11.99 -10.56 2.08
C PHE A 99 -11.98 -11.84 1.24
N GLY A 100 -11.87 -12.98 1.92
CA GLY A 100 -11.91 -14.29 1.31
C GLY A 100 -10.56 -14.78 0.76
N LYS A 101 -10.47 -16.08 0.57
CA LYS A 101 -9.26 -16.77 0.09
C LYS A 101 -8.79 -16.27 -1.27
N LYS A 102 -9.70 -16.03 -2.23
CA LYS A 102 -9.35 -15.54 -3.57
C LYS A 102 -8.65 -14.18 -3.53
N TRP A 103 -9.04 -13.31 -2.60
CA TRP A 103 -8.33 -12.05 -2.37
C TRP A 103 -6.89 -12.31 -1.91
N ALA A 104 -6.69 -13.18 -0.92
CA ALA A 104 -5.35 -13.50 -0.42
C ALA A 104 -4.48 -14.17 -1.50
N GLU A 105 -5.03 -15.07 -2.30
CA GLU A 105 -4.36 -15.67 -3.46
C GLU A 105 -3.94 -14.58 -4.46
N SER A 106 -4.81 -13.63 -4.79
CA SER A 106 -4.48 -12.53 -5.70
C SER A 106 -3.38 -11.63 -5.16
N TYR A 107 -3.30 -11.48 -3.83
CA TYR A 107 -2.29 -10.69 -3.14
C TYR A 107 -0.90 -11.34 -3.28
N VAL A 108 -0.78 -12.65 -3.08
CA VAL A 108 0.50 -13.37 -3.16
C VAL A 108 0.92 -13.66 -4.61
N ASP A 109 -0.02 -13.73 -5.53
CA ASP A 109 0.25 -13.95 -6.97
C ASP A 109 0.89 -12.74 -7.67
N ARG A 110 0.69 -11.52 -7.16
CA ARG A 110 1.47 -10.38 -7.63
C ARG A 110 2.92 -10.58 -7.19
N MET A 111 3.89 -10.00 -7.92
CA MET A 111 5.32 -10.09 -7.59
C MET A 111 5.60 -9.37 -6.25
N ASN A 112 5.21 -10.01 -5.14
CA ASN A 112 5.29 -9.43 -3.81
C ASN A 112 6.51 -9.99 -3.06
N ILE A 113 7.24 -9.08 -2.42
CA ILE A 113 8.24 -9.44 -1.42
C ILE A 113 7.60 -9.12 -0.08
N ILE A 114 7.44 -10.13 0.78
CA ILE A 114 6.78 -9.97 2.08
C ILE A 114 7.82 -9.97 3.19
N TYR A 115 7.73 -8.94 4.02
CA TYR A 115 8.48 -8.77 5.26
C TYR A 115 7.48 -8.77 6.42
N LEU A 116 7.59 -9.73 7.32
CA LEU A 116 6.75 -9.83 8.50
C LEU A 116 7.36 -9.04 9.64
N LEU A 117 6.52 -8.24 10.30
CA LEU A 117 6.87 -7.49 11.50
C LEU A 117 5.88 -7.85 12.62
N PRO A 118 6.33 -7.82 13.90
CA PRO A 118 5.42 -8.03 15.02
C PRO A 118 4.26 -7.03 15.02
N PRO A 119 3.03 -7.43 15.42
CA PRO A 119 1.83 -6.57 15.35
C PRO A 119 1.96 -5.22 16.07
N GLN A 120 2.79 -5.11 17.12
CA GLN A 120 3.02 -3.86 17.83
C GLN A 120 3.67 -2.77 16.98
N PHE A 121 4.23 -3.08 15.81
CA PHE A 121 4.72 -2.09 14.85
C PHE A 121 3.58 -1.40 14.07
N PHE A 122 2.35 -1.86 14.24
CA PHE A 122 1.16 -1.36 13.56
C PHE A 122 0.11 -0.80 14.55
N PRO A 123 0.48 0.15 15.44
CA PRO A 123 -0.43 0.62 16.50
C PRO A 123 -1.53 1.53 15.97
N SER A 124 -1.42 1.99 14.74
CA SER A 124 -2.34 2.92 14.10
C SER A 124 -2.95 2.32 12.83
N HIS A 125 -4.05 2.93 12.40
CA HIS A 125 -4.70 2.62 11.13
C HIS A 125 -4.07 3.40 9.95
N ALA A 126 -2.85 3.90 10.12
CA ALA A 126 -2.12 4.58 9.06
C ALA A 126 -1.29 3.60 8.24
N GLU A 127 -1.27 3.80 6.96
CA GLU A 127 -0.45 3.06 6.00
C GLU A 127 0.48 4.00 5.24
N MET A 128 1.60 3.49 4.78
CA MET A 128 2.58 4.28 4.05
C MET A 128 3.00 3.56 2.76
N LEU A 129 2.85 4.26 1.61
CA LEU A 129 3.43 3.85 0.34
C LEU A 129 4.67 4.69 0.06
N VAL A 130 5.73 4.03 -0.41
CA VAL A 130 6.98 4.68 -0.79
C VAL A 130 7.34 4.32 -2.22
N PHE A 131 7.42 5.34 -3.06
CA PHE A 131 7.84 5.26 -4.45
C PHE A 131 9.27 5.81 -4.62
N LYS A 132 9.78 5.79 -5.84
CA LYS A 132 11.10 6.33 -6.16
C LYS A 132 11.21 7.82 -5.84
N ASP A 133 10.17 8.58 -6.10
CA ASP A 133 10.13 10.05 -6.07
C ASP A 133 9.20 10.65 -5.02
N LYS A 134 8.42 9.82 -4.32
CA LYS A 134 7.46 10.29 -3.31
C LYS A 134 7.15 9.26 -2.24
N ALA A 135 6.70 9.73 -1.09
CA ALA A 135 6.07 8.92 -0.06
C ALA A 135 4.65 9.43 0.19
N ILE A 136 3.74 8.50 0.46
CA ILE A 136 2.33 8.76 0.71
C ILE A 136 1.97 8.12 2.04
N LEU A 137 1.53 8.93 2.99
CA LEU A 137 0.97 8.49 4.25
C LEU A 137 -0.54 8.71 4.20
N PHE A 138 -1.32 7.67 4.47
CA PHE A 138 -2.77 7.79 4.51
C PHE A 138 -3.35 7.03 5.70
N HIS A 139 -4.43 7.58 6.24
CA HIS A 139 -5.20 6.89 7.26
C HIS A 139 -6.19 5.94 6.59
N VAL A 140 -6.32 4.74 7.14
CA VAL A 140 -7.16 3.67 6.57
C VAL A 140 -8.63 4.10 6.45
N ASP A 141 -9.10 4.97 7.33
CA ASP A 141 -10.47 5.52 7.26
C ASP A 141 -10.67 6.54 6.12
N GLY A 142 -9.61 6.85 5.36
CA GLY A 142 -9.69 7.60 4.12
C GLY A 142 -9.90 9.11 4.28
N GLU A 143 -9.81 9.63 5.50
CA GLU A 143 -10.08 11.05 5.73
C GLU A 143 -8.98 11.96 5.20
N ILE A 144 -7.71 11.57 5.38
CA ILE A 144 -6.55 12.38 5.01
C ILE A 144 -5.47 11.52 4.38
N THR A 145 -4.95 11.97 3.26
CA THR A 145 -3.76 11.44 2.60
C THR A 145 -2.72 12.55 2.47
N VAL A 146 -1.49 12.29 2.90
CA VAL A 146 -0.38 13.24 2.82
C VAL A 146 0.66 12.73 1.84
N GLU A 147 0.88 13.45 0.77
CA GLU A 147 1.94 13.18 -0.21
C GLU A 147 3.15 14.06 0.06
N ARG A 148 4.34 13.47 0.04
CA ARG A 148 5.63 14.16 0.26
C ARG A 148 6.61 13.83 -0.86
N LYS A 149 7.19 14.87 -1.45
CA LYS A 149 8.21 14.76 -2.51
C LYS A 149 9.58 15.29 -2.09
N LYS A 150 9.70 15.93 -0.93
CA LYS A 150 10.97 16.50 -0.47
C LYS A 150 12.05 15.41 -0.36
N LYS A 151 13.17 15.59 -1.05
CA LYS A 151 14.22 14.60 -1.23
C LYS A 151 14.80 14.08 0.10
N GLU A 152 15.03 14.98 1.06
CA GLU A 152 15.60 14.63 2.36
C GLU A 152 14.65 13.77 3.19
N ILE A 153 13.35 14.12 3.21
CA ILE A 153 12.33 13.35 3.92
C ILE A 153 12.15 11.97 3.24
N LEU A 154 12.12 11.95 1.92
CA LEU A 154 12.01 10.70 1.18
C LEU A 154 13.23 9.79 1.43
N LEU A 155 14.43 10.35 1.49
CA LEU A 155 15.65 9.61 1.81
C LEU A 155 15.57 9.03 3.24
N MET A 156 15.12 9.82 4.21
CA MET A 156 14.93 9.36 5.60
C MET A 156 13.93 8.20 5.67
N ILE A 157 12.79 8.32 4.98
CA ILE A 157 11.78 7.26 4.93
C ILE A 157 12.34 5.99 4.28
N LYS A 158 13.04 6.10 3.17
CA LYS A 158 13.68 4.97 2.50
C LYS A 158 14.73 4.30 3.39
N THR A 159 15.55 5.08 4.10
CA THR A 159 16.50 4.55 5.07
C THR A 159 15.81 3.77 6.19
N LEU A 160 14.67 4.26 6.68
CA LEU A 160 13.85 3.53 7.65
C LEU A 160 13.36 2.18 7.07
N PHE A 161 12.87 2.15 5.83
CA PHE A 161 12.43 0.90 5.19
C PHE A 161 13.60 -0.08 5.00
N GLU A 162 14.79 0.40 4.61
CA GLU A 162 15.98 -0.46 4.53
C GLU A 162 16.37 -1.02 5.92
N TYR A 163 16.26 -0.22 6.97
CA TYR A 163 16.46 -0.71 8.33
C TYR A 163 15.42 -1.76 8.73
N LEU A 164 14.14 -1.54 8.42
CA LEU A 164 13.08 -2.52 8.68
C LEU A 164 13.35 -3.87 7.99
N LYS A 165 13.93 -3.87 6.79
CA LYS A 165 14.33 -5.12 6.11
C LYS A 165 15.35 -5.94 6.89
N THR A 166 16.20 -5.29 7.70
CA THR A 166 17.22 -5.99 8.50
C THR A 166 16.63 -6.68 9.74
N THR A 167 15.50 -6.20 10.22
CA THR A 167 14.82 -6.69 11.45
C THR A 167 13.61 -7.56 11.14
N ALA A 168 13.00 -7.37 9.98
CA ALA A 168 11.81 -8.09 9.55
C ALA A 168 12.14 -9.51 9.04
N LYS A 169 11.21 -10.43 9.24
CA LYS A 169 11.32 -11.76 8.69
C LYS A 169 10.82 -11.79 7.25
N LYS A 170 11.74 -11.93 6.29
CA LYS A 170 11.37 -12.16 4.89
C LYS A 170 10.79 -13.57 4.73
N VAL A 171 9.64 -13.67 4.05
CA VAL A 171 8.95 -14.95 3.81
C VAL A 171 8.62 -15.14 2.33
N ASP A 172 8.49 -16.41 1.93
CA ASP A 172 7.85 -16.76 0.67
C ASP A 172 6.34 -16.48 0.76
N PRO A 173 5.75 -15.70 -0.15
CA PRO A 173 4.34 -15.32 -0.06
C PRO A 173 3.39 -16.53 -0.12
N GLN A 174 3.70 -17.53 -0.96
CA GLN A 174 2.84 -18.70 -1.13
C GLN A 174 2.90 -19.64 0.10
N GLU A 175 4.08 -19.81 0.69
CA GLU A 175 4.22 -20.58 1.92
C GLU A 175 3.55 -19.88 3.10
N PHE A 176 3.66 -18.55 3.18
CA PHE A 176 3.01 -17.77 4.22
C PHE A 176 1.49 -17.89 4.12
N LEU A 177 0.91 -17.75 2.91
CA LEU A 177 -0.52 -17.94 2.71
C LEU A 177 -0.98 -19.36 3.08
N LYS A 178 -0.25 -20.40 2.66
CA LYS A 178 -0.61 -21.79 3.01
C LYS A 178 -0.70 -22.00 4.52
N LYS A 179 0.23 -21.46 5.29
CA LYS A 179 0.21 -21.55 6.76
C LYS A 179 -1.02 -20.86 7.35
N SER A 180 -1.34 -19.66 6.87
CA SER A 180 -2.49 -18.89 7.36
C SER A 180 -3.87 -19.50 6.99
N LEU A 181 -3.91 -20.43 6.04
CA LEU A 181 -5.15 -21.13 5.65
C LEU A 181 -5.40 -22.42 6.48
N VAL A 182 -4.46 -22.86 7.28
CA VAL A 182 -4.54 -24.10 8.09
C VAL A 182 -4.93 -23.80 9.55
N CYS A 183 -4.79 -22.53 9.97
CA CYS A 183 -5.26 -22.06 11.27
C CYS A 183 -6.73 -21.73 11.23
#